data_488169dfe7d4b8bd14a3a6b6bd89bb37
#
_entry.id   488169dfe7d4b8bd14a3a6b6bd89bb37
#
_cell.length_a   1.000
_cell.length_b   1.000
_cell.length_c   1.000
_cell.angle_alpha   90.00
_cell.angle_beta   90.00
_cell.angle_gamma   90.00
#
_symmetry.space_group_name_H-M   'P 1'
#
loop_
_entity.id
_entity.type
_entity.pdbx_description
1 polymer ?
#
loop_
_entity_poly.entity_id
_entity_poly.type
_entity_poly.pdbx_seq_one_letter_code
_entity_poly.pdbx_strand_id
1 'polypeptide(L)'
;MKLSEPSQSRVCEGTAYRVHGAGETIVLIHGVGMDQRSWQPQIEALSRNHRVVTYDMLGHGESRLPPEGVQLADFADQLLRLLEHLQIARAHVVGHSMGALVAIEFALRHPERCTRLLALNAVFQRSAQQRAAVLERALTLQNEGVAATVEATIARWFGAPVPAQLRETAALASDILAGVNALGYARAYQLFATSDEVHAAKLPHLAMPALFMTGEGDANSSPAMSQAMAALAPQGQAEIVPGARHMMNLTDAEAVNARLLRFIAAAA
;
A
#
# COMPACT_ATOMS: atom_id res chain seq x y z
N MET A 1 24.66 -17.70 -7.29
CA MET A 1 23.28 -17.70 -7.80
C MET A 1 23.09 -16.42 -8.59
N LYS A 2 22.86 -16.47 -9.91
CA LYS A 2 22.68 -15.27 -10.73
C LYS A 2 21.42 -14.57 -10.23
N LEU A 3 21.54 -13.33 -9.78
CA LEU A 3 20.43 -12.41 -9.59
C LEU A 3 19.70 -12.35 -10.95
N SER A 4 18.43 -12.73 -10.98
CA SER A 4 17.60 -12.56 -12.17
C SER A 4 17.61 -11.07 -12.51
N GLU A 5 17.84 -10.75 -13.77
CA GLU A 5 17.73 -9.37 -14.26
C GLU A 5 16.39 -8.76 -13.79
N PRO A 6 16.39 -7.47 -13.39
CA PRO A 6 15.16 -6.83 -12.99
C PRO A 6 14.15 -6.97 -14.14
N SER A 7 12.98 -7.55 -13.84
CA SER A 7 11.94 -7.73 -14.86
C SER A 7 11.59 -6.35 -15.44
N GLN A 8 11.65 -6.23 -16.77
CA GLN A 8 11.29 -4.98 -17.44
C GLN A 8 9.85 -4.59 -17.09
N SER A 9 9.62 -3.30 -16.86
CA SER A 9 8.28 -2.75 -16.71
C SER A 9 7.46 -3.06 -17.96
N ARG A 10 6.24 -3.55 -17.77
CA ARG A 10 5.26 -3.83 -18.83
C ARG A 10 4.06 -2.92 -18.61
N VAL A 11 3.31 -2.64 -19.67
CA VAL A 11 2.12 -1.79 -19.58
C VAL A 11 0.90 -2.54 -20.11
N CYS A 12 -0.19 -2.53 -19.32
CA CYS A 12 -1.51 -3.02 -19.71
C CYS A 12 -2.54 -1.94 -19.46
N GLU A 13 -3.26 -1.50 -20.49
CA GLU A 13 -4.31 -0.48 -20.40
C GLU A 13 -3.89 0.79 -19.61
N GLY A 14 -2.64 1.18 -19.76
CA GLY A 14 -2.06 2.32 -19.02
C GLY A 14 -1.70 2.02 -17.56
N THR A 15 -1.64 0.74 -17.16
CA THR A 15 -1.10 0.29 -15.87
C THR A 15 0.28 -0.30 -16.09
N ALA A 16 1.29 0.31 -15.50
CA ALA A 16 2.65 -0.22 -15.47
C ALA A 16 2.80 -1.27 -14.37
N TYR A 17 3.37 -2.43 -14.69
CA TYR A 17 3.48 -3.55 -13.77
C TYR A 17 4.74 -4.38 -13.99
N ARG A 18 5.10 -5.19 -12.99
CA ARG A 18 6.16 -6.20 -13.04
C ARG A 18 5.67 -7.50 -12.45
N VAL A 19 6.24 -8.61 -12.93
CA VAL A 19 5.95 -9.95 -12.42
C VAL A 19 7.27 -10.64 -12.09
N HIS A 20 7.36 -11.21 -10.90
CA HIS A 20 8.53 -11.91 -10.40
C HIS A 20 8.14 -13.29 -9.86
N GLY A 21 9.02 -14.27 -10.01
CA GLY A 21 8.79 -15.62 -9.49
C GLY A 21 7.64 -16.37 -10.18
N ALA A 22 7.22 -17.46 -9.54
CA ALA A 22 6.14 -18.34 -10.01
C ALA A 22 5.44 -19.00 -8.82
N GLY A 23 4.23 -19.53 -9.03
CA GLY A 23 3.43 -20.16 -7.99
C GLY A 23 2.15 -19.40 -7.68
N GLU A 24 1.65 -19.51 -6.44
CA GLU A 24 0.48 -18.78 -5.97
C GLU A 24 0.72 -17.27 -6.02
N THR A 25 -0.28 -16.51 -6.46
CA THR A 25 -0.07 -15.08 -6.76
C THR A 25 -0.25 -14.21 -5.54
N ILE A 26 0.71 -13.30 -5.33
CA ILE A 26 0.65 -12.18 -4.38
C ILE A 26 0.71 -10.89 -5.19
N VAL A 27 -0.26 -9.99 -4.98
CA VAL A 27 -0.24 -8.64 -5.53
C VAL A 27 0.17 -7.64 -4.45
N LEU A 28 1.09 -6.74 -4.77
CA LEU A 28 1.59 -5.70 -3.87
C LEU A 28 1.17 -4.32 -4.37
N ILE A 29 0.40 -3.58 -3.56
CA ILE A 29 -0.15 -2.25 -3.86
C ILE A 29 0.55 -1.21 -2.98
N HIS A 30 1.30 -0.30 -3.59
CA HIS A 30 2.09 0.71 -2.88
C HIS A 30 1.24 1.82 -2.23
N GLY A 31 1.86 2.63 -1.37
CA GLY A 31 1.24 3.79 -0.74
C GLY A 31 1.18 5.01 -1.67
N VAL A 32 0.35 6.01 -1.31
CA VAL A 32 0.28 7.28 -2.04
C VAL A 32 1.64 8.00 -2.03
N GLY A 33 2.06 8.52 -3.16
CA GLY A 33 3.36 9.15 -3.35
C GLY A 33 4.53 8.19 -3.55
N MET A 34 4.25 6.87 -3.55
CA MET A 34 5.24 5.82 -3.83
C MET A 34 5.00 5.19 -5.20
N ASP A 35 5.84 4.22 -5.57
CA ASP A 35 5.67 3.35 -6.73
C ASP A 35 6.10 1.92 -6.40
N GLN A 36 6.08 1.03 -7.38
CA GLN A 36 6.40 -0.38 -7.21
C GLN A 36 7.82 -0.66 -6.67
N ARG A 37 8.77 0.31 -6.77
CA ARG A 37 10.12 0.20 -6.19
C ARG A 37 10.10 0.11 -4.67
N SER A 38 9.07 0.63 -4.01
CA SER A 38 8.91 0.56 -2.56
C SER A 38 8.68 -0.86 -2.03
N TRP A 39 8.49 -1.84 -2.92
CA TRP A 39 8.29 -3.25 -2.58
C TRP A 39 9.53 -4.13 -2.80
N GLN A 40 10.69 -3.55 -3.12
CA GLN A 40 11.89 -4.33 -3.45
C GLN A 40 12.24 -5.42 -2.41
N PRO A 41 12.23 -5.16 -1.07
CA PRO A 41 12.53 -6.20 -0.09
C PRO A 41 11.48 -7.32 -0.04
N GLN A 42 10.22 -7.03 -0.34
CA GLN A 42 9.15 -8.02 -0.40
C GLN A 42 9.26 -8.85 -1.68
N ILE A 43 9.58 -8.22 -2.82
CA ILE A 43 9.81 -8.93 -4.09
C ILE A 43 10.88 -9.98 -3.91
N GLU A 44 12.03 -9.63 -3.33
CA GLU A 44 13.17 -10.55 -3.12
C GLU A 44 12.83 -11.73 -2.22
N ALA A 45 12.02 -11.51 -1.19
CA ALA A 45 11.64 -12.56 -0.25
C ALA A 45 10.53 -13.45 -0.79
N LEU A 46 9.47 -12.86 -1.33
CA LEU A 46 8.25 -13.57 -1.72
C LEU A 46 8.39 -14.30 -3.06
N SER A 47 9.14 -13.74 -4.02
CA SER A 47 9.28 -14.33 -5.36
C SER A 47 10.05 -15.66 -5.40
N ARG A 48 10.63 -16.06 -4.28
CA ARG A 48 11.29 -17.38 -4.16
C ARG A 48 10.31 -18.54 -4.31
N ASN A 49 9.07 -18.37 -3.84
CA ASN A 49 8.05 -19.41 -3.80
C ASN A 49 6.68 -18.94 -4.32
N HIS A 50 6.54 -17.68 -4.71
CA HIS A 50 5.28 -17.09 -5.16
C HIS A 50 5.46 -16.32 -6.46
N ARG A 51 4.39 -16.19 -7.22
CA ARG A 51 4.27 -15.21 -8.31
C ARG A 51 3.93 -13.86 -7.70
N VAL A 52 4.88 -12.94 -7.66
CA VAL A 52 4.70 -11.59 -7.12
C VAL A 52 4.40 -10.61 -8.24
N VAL A 53 3.27 -9.95 -8.18
CA VAL A 53 2.85 -8.89 -9.09
C VAL A 53 2.91 -7.56 -8.36
N THR A 54 3.69 -6.62 -8.90
CA THR A 54 3.70 -5.22 -8.46
C THR A 54 3.20 -4.35 -9.59
N TYR A 55 2.56 -3.24 -9.28
CA TYR A 55 2.13 -2.27 -10.26
C TYR A 55 2.12 -0.86 -9.69
N ASP A 56 2.18 0.13 -10.55
CA ASP A 56 2.00 1.52 -10.18
C ASP A 56 0.52 1.86 -10.19
N MET A 57 0.00 2.38 -9.07
CA MET A 57 -1.38 2.88 -9.02
C MET A 57 -1.58 4.04 -10.00
N LEU A 58 -2.82 4.30 -10.40
CA LEU A 58 -3.17 5.46 -11.22
C LEU A 58 -2.52 6.73 -10.67
N GLY A 59 -1.85 7.49 -11.54
CA GLY A 59 -1.16 8.74 -11.18
C GLY A 59 0.20 8.59 -10.53
N HIS A 60 0.72 7.37 -10.43
CA HIS A 60 2.03 7.08 -9.85
C HIS A 60 2.91 6.33 -10.86
N GLY A 61 4.24 6.44 -10.67
CA GLY A 61 5.23 5.78 -11.50
C GLY A 61 4.98 5.98 -12.99
N GLU A 62 4.90 4.88 -13.73
CA GLU A 62 4.67 4.87 -15.17
C GLU A 62 3.19 4.64 -15.56
N SER A 63 2.27 4.59 -14.59
CA SER A 63 0.85 4.40 -14.84
C SER A 63 0.15 5.70 -15.26
N ARG A 64 -0.93 5.55 -16.05
CA ARG A 64 -1.74 6.68 -16.51
C ARG A 64 -2.31 7.50 -15.35
N LEU A 65 -2.68 8.75 -15.64
CA LEU A 65 -3.35 9.62 -14.67
C LEU A 65 -4.72 9.06 -14.27
N PRO A 66 -5.12 9.23 -12.99
CA PRO A 66 -6.49 8.95 -12.57
C PRO A 66 -7.45 9.99 -13.16
N PRO A 67 -8.74 9.67 -13.32
CA PRO A 67 -9.74 10.66 -13.69
C PRO A 67 -9.85 11.77 -12.65
N GLU A 68 -10.44 12.88 -13.02
CA GLU A 68 -10.88 13.88 -12.04
C GLU A 68 -11.99 13.30 -11.16
N GLY A 69 -11.96 13.59 -9.85
CA GLY A 69 -12.90 13.00 -8.90
C GLY A 69 -12.73 11.50 -8.67
N VAL A 70 -11.52 10.97 -8.91
CA VAL A 70 -11.17 9.54 -8.72
C VAL A 70 -11.65 9.01 -7.36
N GLN A 71 -12.12 7.76 -7.37
CA GLN A 71 -12.61 7.04 -6.19
C GLN A 71 -11.74 5.81 -5.90
N LEU A 72 -11.83 5.21 -4.70
CA LEU A 72 -11.16 3.95 -4.39
C LEU A 72 -11.57 2.82 -5.35
N ALA A 73 -12.81 2.84 -5.82
CA ALA A 73 -13.33 1.92 -6.82
C ALA A 73 -12.50 1.92 -8.12
N ASP A 74 -12.04 3.09 -8.60
CA ASP A 74 -11.24 3.18 -9.82
C ASP A 74 -9.90 2.46 -9.69
N PHE A 75 -9.29 2.52 -8.51
CA PHE A 75 -8.05 1.78 -8.20
C PHE A 75 -8.31 0.28 -8.03
N ALA A 76 -9.44 -0.11 -7.44
CA ALA A 76 -9.85 -1.51 -7.36
C ALA A 76 -10.11 -2.09 -8.77
N ASP A 77 -10.76 -1.34 -9.63
CA ASP A 77 -11.01 -1.70 -11.03
C ASP A 77 -9.71 -1.73 -11.86
N GLN A 78 -8.71 -0.88 -11.53
CA GLN A 78 -7.37 -0.98 -12.11
C GLN A 78 -6.74 -2.34 -11.79
N LEU A 79 -6.80 -2.78 -10.54
CA LEU A 79 -6.30 -4.09 -10.14
C LEU A 79 -7.06 -5.23 -10.81
N LEU A 80 -8.40 -5.14 -10.89
CA LEU A 80 -9.21 -6.16 -11.55
C LEU A 80 -8.76 -6.37 -13.00
N ARG A 81 -8.66 -5.28 -13.78
CA ARG A 81 -8.19 -5.32 -15.18
C ARG A 81 -6.79 -5.92 -15.31
N LEU A 82 -5.89 -5.59 -14.38
CA LEU A 82 -4.54 -6.17 -14.37
C LEU A 82 -4.58 -7.69 -14.14
N LEU A 83 -5.38 -8.16 -13.18
CA LEU A 83 -5.54 -9.60 -12.93
C LEU A 83 -6.15 -10.34 -14.13
N GLU A 84 -7.14 -9.73 -14.81
CA GLU A 84 -7.74 -10.27 -16.04
C GLU A 84 -6.72 -10.37 -17.15
N HIS A 85 -5.95 -9.31 -17.41
CA HIS A 85 -4.88 -9.31 -18.40
C HIS A 85 -3.83 -10.41 -18.12
N LEU A 86 -3.47 -10.60 -16.87
CA LEU A 86 -2.50 -11.61 -16.45
C LEU A 86 -3.09 -13.02 -16.33
N GLN A 87 -4.38 -13.19 -16.59
CA GLN A 87 -5.14 -14.44 -16.43
C GLN A 87 -5.01 -15.03 -15.03
N ILE A 88 -5.03 -14.15 -14.01
CA ILE A 88 -4.98 -14.52 -12.60
C ILE A 88 -6.40 -14.60 -12.07
N ALA A 89 -6.86 -15.80 -11.76
CA ALA A 89 -8.21 -16.01 -11.22
C ALA A 89 -8.37 -15.46 -9.80
N ARG A 90 -7.38 -15.69 -8.93
CA ARG A 90 -7.36 -15.27 -7.53
C ARG A 90 -5.95 -14.91 -7.09
N ALA A 91 -5.83 -14.01 -6.12
CA ALA A 91 -4.55 -13.61 -5.54
C ALA A 91 -4.67 -13.28 -4.05
N HIS A 92 -3.56 -13.38 -3.31
CA HIS A 92 -3.39 -12.67 -2.05
C HIS A 92 -3.15 -11.20 -2.37
N VAL A 93 -3.89 -10.31 -1.73
CA VAL A 93 -3.82 -8.87 -2.00
C VAL A 93 -3.21 -8.17 -0.80
N VAL A 94 -2.04 -7.58 -1.00
CA VAL A 94 -1.27 -6.85 0.02
C VAL A 94 -1.23 -5.39 -0.37
N GLY A 95 -1.67 -4.51 0.50
CA GLY A 95 -1.60 -3.07 0.27
C GLY A 95 -0.92 -2.33 1.42
N HIS A 96 -0.19 -1.26 1.11
CA HIS A 96 0.44 -0.38 2.09
C HIS A 96 -0.20 1.01 2.07
N SER A 97 -0.54 1.56 3.23
CA SER A 97 -1.09 2.92 3.39
C SER A 97 -2.36 3.14 2.53
N MET A 98 -2.36 4.03 1.56
CA MET A 98 -3.47 4.15 0.60
C MET A 98 -3.69 2.85 -0.18
N GLY A 99 -2.63 2.14 -0.55
CA GLY A 99 -2.74 0.81 -1.18
C GLY A 99 -3.47 -0.20 -0.31
N ALA A 100 -3.43 -0.06 1.02
CA ALA A 100 -4.23 -0.89 1.94
C ALA A 100 -5.73 -0.57 1.83
N LEU A 101 -6.11 0.70 1.66
CA LEU A 101 -7.51 1.06 1.39
C LEU A 101 -7.98 0.52 0.04
N VAL A 102 -7.14 0.56 -0.98
CA VAL A 102 -7.41 -0.04 -2.29
C VAL A 102 -7.57 -1.56 -2.17
N ALA A 103 -6.70 -2.23 -1.40
CA ALA A 103 -6.78 -3.67 -1.15
C ALA A 103 -8.09 -4.06 -0.46
N ILE A 104 -8.52 -3.28 0.55
CA ILE A 104 -9.81 -3.48 1.24
C ILE A 104 -10.98 -3.27 0.26
N GLU A 105 -10.98 -2.18 -0.52
CA GLU A 105 -12.03 -1.91 -1.51
C GLU A 105 -12.11 -3.04 -2.56
N PHE A 106 -10.96 -3.52 -3.05
CA PHE A 106 -10.91 -4.65 -3.97
C PHE A 106 -11.48 -5.93 -3.37
N ALA A 107 -11.09 -6.27 -2.14
CA ALA A 107 -11.56 -7.48 -1.45
C ALA A 107 -13.06 -7.46 -1.18
N LEU A 108 -13.63 -6.28 -0.90
CA LEU A 108 -15.07 -6.09 -0.69
C LEU A 108 -15.86 -6.17 -2.00
N ARG A 109 -15.33 -5.64 -3.11
CA ARG A 109 -16.02 -5.63 -4.41
C ARG A 109 -15.87 -6.94 -5.18
N HIS A 110 -14.76 -7.64 -5.00
CA HIS A 110 -14.37 -8.84 -5.73
C HIS A 110 -13.91 -9.95 -4.78
N PRO A 111 -14.75 -10.39 -3.82
CA PRO A 111 -14.35 -11.37 -2.81
C PRO A 111 -13.90 -12.70 -3.42
N GLU A 112 -14.46 -13.08 -4.58
CA GLU A 112 -14.09 -14.29 -5.32
C GLU A 112 -12.67 -14.21 -5.94
N ARG A 113 -12.12 -13.00 -6.08
CA ARG A 113 -10.79 -12.74 -6.65
C ARG A 113 -9.70 -12.58 -5.59
N CYS A 114 -10.08 -12.40 -4.31
CA CYS A 114 -9.17 -12.21 -3.19
C CYS A 114 -9.12 -13.47 -2.32
N THR A 115 -7.95 -14.09 -2.21
CA THR A 115 -7.76 -15.28 -1.36
C THR A 115 -7.51 -14.88 0.10
N ARG A 116 -6.68 -13.88 0.33
CA ARG A 116 -6.36 -13.27 1.63
C ARG A 116 -6.11 -11.79 1.44
N LEU A 117 -6.54 -11.00 2.40
CA LEU A 117 -6.30 -9.55 2.46
C LEU A 117 -5.23 -9.25 3.51
N LEU A 118 -4.22 -8.45 3.13
CA LEU A 118 -3.19 -7.96 4.05
C LEU A 118 -3.09 -6.43 3.90
N ALA A 119 -3.59 -5.71 4.89
CA ALA A 119 -3.64 -4.26 4.93
C ALA A 119 -2.57 -3.72 5.88
N LEU A 120 -1.49 -3.18 5.30
CA LEU A 120 -0.32 -2.65 6.02
C LEU A 120 -0.48 -1.14 6.22
N ASN A 121 -0.34 -0.65 7.45
CA ASN A 121 -0.40 0.77 7.78
C ASN A 121 -1.66 1.47 7.22
N ALA A 122 -2.80 0.77 7.26
CA ALA A 122 -4.09 1.31 6.81
C ALA A 122 -4.61 2.36 7.81
N VAL A 123 -5.15 3.46 7.28
CA VAL A 123 -5.83 4.46 8.10
C VAL A 123 -7.30 4.07 8.33
N PHE A 124 -7.81 4.36 9.52
CA PHE A 124 -9.20 4.05 9.86
C PHE A 124 -9.74 5.02 10.91
N GLN A 125 -10.87 5.63 10.64
CA GLN A 125 -11.58 6.52 11.58
C GLN A 125 -10.66 7.51 12.30
N ARG A 126 -9.99 8.38 11.52
CA ARG A 126 -9.10 9.41 12.08
C ARG A 126 -9.85 10.31 13.06
N SER A 127 -9.16 10.74 14.12
CA SER A 127 -9.67 11.82 14.97
C SER A 127 -9.87 13.11 14.16
N ALA A 128 -10.66 14.04 14.68
CA ALA A 128 -10.86 15.35 14.05
C ALA A 128 -9.52 16.07 13.79
N GLN A 129 -8.57 15.99 14.76
CA GLN A 129 -7.24 16.57 14.62
C GLN A 129 -6.42 15.89 13.52
N GLN A 130 -6.42 14.56 13.45
CA GLN A 130 -5.71 13.82 12.40
C GLN A 130 -6.30 14.11 11.02
N ARG A 131 -7.63 14.23 10.92
CA ARG A 131 -8.33 14.57 9.69
C ARG A 131 -7.99 15.98 9.23
N ALA A 132 -8.02 16.96 10.12
CA ALA A 132 -7.60 18.34 9.82
C ALA A 132 -6.15 18.39 9.29
N ALA A 133 -5.23 17.71 9.95
CA ALA A 133 -3.83 17.67 9.56
C ALA A 133 -3.58 17.00 8.19
N VAL A 134 -4.34 15.95 7.82
CA VAL A 134 -4.18 15.33 6.50
C VAL A 134 -4.80 16.19 5.39
N LEU A 135 -5.91 16.86 5.66
CA LEU A 135 -6.53 17.81 4.71
C LEU A 135 -5.64 19.01 4.47
N GLU A 136 -5.01 19.58 5.51
CA GLU A 136 -4.03 20.64 5.38
C GLU A 136 -2.86 20.23 4.45
N ARG A 137 -2.32 19.03 4.64
CA ARG A 137 -1.27 18.49 3.74
C ARG A 137 -1.75 18.32 2.30
N ALA A 138 -3.01 17.93 2.10
CA ALA A 138 -3.59 17.85 0.75
C ALA A 138 -3.68 19.22 0.09
N LEU A 139 -4.05 20.26 0.84
CA LEU A 139 -4.08 21.64 0.36
C LEU A 139 -2.67 22.19 0.07
N THR A 140 -1.70 21.94 0.94
CA THR A 140 -0.29 22.31 0.69
C THR A 140 0.23 21.66 -0.58
N LEU A 141 -0.01 20.35 -0.76
CA LEU A 141 0.38 19.64 -1.97
C LEU A 141 -0.27 20.23 -3.23
N GLN A 142 -1.55 20.58 -3.15
CA GLN A 142 -2.28 21.16 -4.28
C GLN A 142 -1.79 22.57 -4.63
N ASN A 143 -1.48 23.40 -3.64
CA ASN A 143 -1.15 24.81 -3.84
C ASN A 143 0.34 25.06 -4.08
N GLU A 144 1.21 24.30 -3.41
CA GLU A 144 2.66 24.52 -3.38
C GLU A 144 3.44 23.44 -4.10
N GLY A 145 2.76 22.34 -4.46
CA GLY A 145 3.34 21.23 -5.20
C GLY A 145 4.11 20.22 -4.34
N VAL A 146 4.65 19.20 -5.01
CA VAL A 146 5.29 18.04 -4.36
C VAL A 146 6.52 18.46 -3.55
N ALA A 147 7.37 19.32 -4.10
CA ALA A 147 8.64 19.72 -3.48
C ALA A 147 8.45 20.29 -2.07
N ALA A 148 7.39 21.08 -1.84
CA ALA A 148 7.07 21.66 -0.54
C ALA A 148 6.70 20.61 0.54
N THR A 149 6.36 19.38 0.15
CA THR A 149 5.87 18.35 1.06
C THR A 149 6.89 17.26 1.37
N VAL A 150 7.96 17.12 0.58
CA VAL A 150 8.91 15.99 0.65
C VAL A 150 9.58 15.90 2.02
N GLU A 151 10.23 16.96 2.49
CA GLU A 151 10.99 16.94 3.74
C GLU A 151 10.11 16.57 4.94
N ALA A 152 8.96 17.23 5.08
CA ALA A 152 8.01 16.96 6.17
C ALA A 152 7.43 15.54 6.10
N THR A 153 7.28 14.99 4.89
CA THR A 153 6.80 13.62 4.69
C THR A 153 7.85 12.60 5.09
N ILE A 154 9.11 12.79 4.68
CA ILE A 154 10.24 11.93 5.07
C ILE A 154 10.44 11.96 6.59
N ALA A 155 10.41 13.14 7.21
CA ALA A 155 10.50 13.29 8.66
C ALA A 155 9.39 12.52 9.40
N ARG A 156 8.17 12.56 8.90
CA ARG A 156 7.02 11.85 9.47
C ARG A 156 7.14 10.33 9.33
N TRP A 157 7.66 9.83 8.19
CA TRP A 157 7.76 8.40 7.91
C TRP A 157 8.95 7.73 8.60
N PHE A 158 10.10 8.42 8.66
CA PHE A 158 11.36 7.84 9.15
C PHE A 158 11.81 8.42 10.50
N GLY A 159 11.27 9.57 10.92
CA GLY A 159 11.69 10.32 12.09
C GLY A 159 12.57 11.52 11.73
N ALA A 160 12.70 12.47 12.67
CA ALA A 160 13.54 13.66 12.54
C ALA A 160 14.45 13.79 13.78
N PRO A 161 15.77 13.68 13.64
CA PRO A 161 16.51 13.37 12.40
C PRO A 161 16.28 11.93 11.93
N VAL A 162 16.44 11.67 10.63
CA VAL A 162 16.40 10.31 10.09
C VAL A 162 17.55 9.50 10.69
N PRO A 163 17.27 8.32 11.30
CA PRO A 163 18.29 7.45 11.86
C PRO A 163 19.35 7.07 10.84
N ALA A 164 20.63 6.98 11.25
CA ALA A 164 21.75 6.76 10.34
C ALA A 164 21.59 5.51 9.47
N GLN A 165 21.07 4.42 10.05
CA GLN A 165 20.82 3.13 9.38
C GLN A 165 19.68 3.17 8.35
N LEU A 166 18.83 4.21 8.38
CA LEU A 166 17.68 4.37 7.47
C LEU A 166 17.91 5.41 6.37
N ARG A 167 19.10 6.03 6.30
CA ARG A 167 19.36 7.13 5.36
C ARG A 167 19.20 6.72 3.90
N GLU A 168 19.71 5.55 3.51
CA GLU A 168 19.59 5.06 2.14
C GLU A 168 18.11 4.75 1.78
N THR A 169 17.40 4.13 2.69
CA THR A 169 15.96 3.84 2.53
C THR A 169 15.12 5.13 2.45
N ALA A 170 15.43 6.10 3.29
CA ALA A 170 14.78 7.41 3.25
C ALA A 170 15.12 8.20 1.98
N ALA A 171 16.36 8.09 1.47
CA ALA A 171 16.75 8.68 0.19
C ALA A 171 15.96 8.06 -0.98
N LEU A 172 15.82 6.73 -1.03
CA LEU A 172 14.98 6.05 -2.01
C LEU A 172 13.54 6.55 -1.96
N ALA A 173 12.94 6.62 -0.77
CA ALA A 173 11.57 7.11 -0.62
C ALA A 173 11.43 8.58 -1.03
N SER A 174 12.44 9.41 -0.73
CA SER A 174 12.50 10.81 -1.14
C SER A 174 12.58 10.96 -2.67
N ASP A 175 13.43 10.16 -3.33
CA ASP A 175 13.58 10.17 -4.79
C ASP A 175 12.28 9.73 -5.49
N ILE A 176 11.62 8.69 -4.99
CA ILE A 176 10.32 8.25 -5.51
C ILE A 176 9.30 9.38 -5.38
N LEU A 177 9.19 9.95 -4.18
CA LEU A 177 8.21 11.01 -3.89
C LEU A 177 8.48 12.29 -4.71
N ALA A 178 9.74 12.68 -4.85
CA ALA A 178 10.11 13.86 -5.66
C ALA A 178 9.84 13.67 -7.16
N GLY A 179 9.92 12.42 -7.64
CA GLY A 179 9.68 12.07 -9.05
C GLY A 179 8.23 11.77 -9.41
N VAL A 180 7.29 11.80 -8.46
CA VAL A 180 5.89 11.47 -8.73
C VAL A 180 5.22 12.50 -9.64
N ASN A 181 4.27 12.07 -10.47
CA ASN A 181 3.45 13.00 -11.26
C ASN A 181 2.62 13.88 -10.32
N ALA A 182 2.85 15.20 -10.34
CA ALA A 182 2.25 16.14 -9.39
C ALA A 182 0.71 16.11 -9.41
N LEU A 183 0.09 16.09 -10.59
CA LEU A 183 -1.37 16.03 -10.73
C LEU A 183 -1.95 14.69 -10.26
N GLY A 184 -1.30 13.59 -10.64
CA GLY A 184 -1.69 12.25 -10.23
C GLY A 184 -1.62 12.08 -8.72
N TYR A 185 -0.51 12.52 -8.12
CA TYR A 185 -0.31 12.48 -6.68
C TYR A 185 -1.31 13.37 -5.93
N ALA A 186 -1.58 14.59 -6.40
CA ALA A 186 -2.55 15.48 -5.77
C ALA A 186 -3.97 14.88 -5.77
N ARG A 187 -4.43 14.31 -6.89
CA ARG A 187 -5.74 13.63 -6.98
C ARG A 187 -5.83 12.42 -6.05
N ALA A 188 -4.81 11.57 -6.03
CA ALA A 188 -4.77 10.40 -5.17
C ALA A 188 -4.66 10.77 -3.68
N TYR A 189 -3.88 11.81 -3.35
CA TYR A 189 -3.74 12.27 -1.97
C TYR A 189 -5.02 12.91 -1.44
N GLN A 190 -5.75 13.66 -2.27
CA GLN A 190 -7.06 14.22 -1.91
C GLN A 190 -8.06 13.10 -1.57
N LEU A 191 -8.11 12.05 -2.39
CA LEU A 191 -8.93 10.86 -2.10
C LEU A 191 -8.50 10.20 -0.78
N PHE A 192 -7.19 9.95 -0.59
CA PHE A 192 -6.66 9.37 0.64
C PHE A 192 -7.01 10.18 1.89
N ALA A 193 -6.99 11.52 1.78
CA ALA A 193 -7.28 12.42 2.89
C ALA A 193 -8.72 12.29 3.40
N THR A 194 -9.65 11.85 2.55
CA THR A 194 -11.09 11.76 2.85
C THR A 194 -11.63 10.32 2.96
N SER A 195 -10.75 9.29 2.87
CA SER A 195 -11.18 7.88 2.75
C SER A 195 -11.08 7.05 4.02
N ASP A 196 -10.83 7.62 5.19
CA ASP A 196 -10.58 6.88 6.43
C ASP A 196 -11.85 6.25 7.06
N GLU A 197 -13.04 6.61 6.60
CA GLU A 197 -14.32 6.07 7.11
C GLU A 197 -15.07 5.20 6.10
N VAL A 198 -14.65 5.19 4.83
CA VAL A 198 -15.43 4.59 3.74
C VAL A 198 -15.66 3.07 3.88
N HIS A 199 -14.84 2.41 4.65
CA HIS A 199 -14.93 0.96 4.88
C HIS A 199 -15.55 0.58 6.23
N ALA A 200 -15.82 1.52 7.14
CA ALA A 200 -16.26 1.21 8.50
C ALA A 200 -17.51 0.31 8.55
N ALA A 201 -18.54 0.63 7.78
CA ALA A 201 -19.74 -0.17 7.69
C ALA A 201 -19.61 -1.42 6.80
N LYS A 202 -18.52 -1.55 6.03
CA LYS A 202 -18.33 -2.61 5.04
C LYS A 202 -17.41 -3.74 5.54
N LEU A 203 -16.48 -3.46 6.48
CA LEU A 203 -15.56 -4.46 7.02
C LEU A 203 -16.22 -5.74 7.54
N PRO A 204 -17.45 -5.70 8.15
CA PRO A 204 -18.17 -6.90 8.53
C PRO A 204 -18.54 -7.84 7.37
N HIS A 205 -18.43 -7.38 6.14
CA HIS A 205 -18.74 -8.18 4.94
C HIS A 205 -17.50 -8.77 4.26
N LEU A 206 -16.29 -8.61 4.82
CA LEU A 206 -15.09 -9.28 4.30
C LEU A 206 -15.24 -10.80 4.40
N ALA A 207 -15.14 -11.48 3.27
CA ALA A 207 -15.39 -12.93 3.16
C ALA A 207 -14.14 -13.81 3.34
N MET A 208 -12.94 -13.20 3.32
CA MET A 208 -11.67 -13.89 3.38
C MET A 208 -10.91 -13.56 4.67
N PRO A 209 -9.92 -14.37 5.07
CA PRO A 209 -9.00 -14.01 6.15
C PRO A 209 -8.33 -12.65 5.86
N ALA A 210 -8.32 -11.76 6.84
CA ALA A 210 -7.78 -10.41 6.73
C ALA A 210 -6.78 -10.11 7.85
N LEU A 211 -5.57 -9.66 7.50
CA LEU A 211 -4.55 -9.19 8.42
C LEU A 211 -4.41 -7.67 8.32
N PHE A 212 -4.60 -6.99 9.43
CA PHE A 212 -4.36 -5.56 9.58
C PHE A 212 -3.08 -5.37 10.38
N MET A 213 -2.00 -4.93 9.73
CA MET A 213 -0.68 -4.83 10.35
C MET A 213 -0.17 -3.39 10.32
N THR A 214 0.38 -2.91 11.43
CA THR A 214 0.99 -1.58 11.49
C THR A 214 2.22 -1.56 12.39
N GLY A 215 3.05 -0.52 12.24
CA GLY A 215 4.14 -0.25 13.15
C GLY A 215 3.66 0.38 14.46
N GLU A 216 4.27 0.01 15.58
CA GLU A 216 3.95 0.56 16.90
C GLU A 216 4.07 2.09 16.94
N GLY A 217 5.08 2.65 16.24
CA GLY A 217 5.38 4.07 16.17
C GLY A 217 4.82 4.77 14.93
N ASP A 218 3.84 4.20 14.22
CA ASP A 218 3.24 4.85 13.05
C ASP A 218 2.34 6.03 13.45
N ALA A 219 2.77 7.23 13.09
CA ALA A 219 2.02 8.46 13.37
C ALA A 219 0.78 8.67 12.47
N ASN A 220 0.67 7.92 11.35
CA ASN A 220 -0.45 8.03 10.41
C ASN A 220 -1.54 6.99 10.70
N SER A 221 -1.11 5.76 11.03
CA SER A 221 -1.96 4.57 11.14
C SER A 221 -1.64 3.86 12.45
N SER A 222 -2.30 4.28 13.53
CA SER A 222 -1.99 3.78 14.87
C SER A 222 -2.34 2.29 15.06
N PRO A 223 -1.72 1.61 16.03
CA PRO A 223 -2.12 0.26 16.44
C PRO A 223 -3.62 0.10 16.69
N ALA A 224 -4.24 1.10 17.33
CA ALA A 224 -5.68 1.09 17.60
C ALA A 224 -6.54 1.04 16.32
N MET A 225 -6.09 1.67 15.22
CA MET A 225 -6.79 1.60 13.93
C MET A 225 -6.77 0.18 13.37
N SER A 226 -5.62 -0.50 13.38
CA SER A 226 -5.50 -1.90 12.92
C SER A 226 -6.33 -2.84 13.79
N GLN A 227 -6.31 -2.67 15.10
CA GLN A 227 -7.12 -3.45 16.03
C GLN A 227 -8.62 -3.24 15.82
N ALA A 228 -9.06 -2.00 15.58
CA ALA A 228 -10.45 -1.67 15.31
C ALA A 228 -10.94 -2.31 13.98
N MET A 229 -10.13 -2.25 12.92
CA MET A 229 -10.47 -2.91 11.65
C MET A 229 -10.55 -4.44 11.81
N ALA A 230 -9.60 -5.03 12.52
CA ALA A 230 -9.58 -6.47 12.78
C ALA A 230 -10.81 -6.93 13.58
N ALA A 231 -11.24 -6.13 14.56
CA ALA A 231 -12.41 -6.44 15.36
C ALA A 231 -13.74 -6.40 14.56
N LEU A 232 -13.79 -5.63 13.48
CA LEU A 232 -14.96 -5.54 12.60
C LEU A 232 -14.99 -6.63 11.53
N ALA A 233 -13.85 -7.13 11.09
CA ALA A 233 -13.76 -8.14 10.05
C ALA A 233 -14.01 -9.55 10.62
N PRO A 234 -14.88 -10.40 10.02
CA PRO A 234 -15.24 -11.71 10.57
C PRO A 234 -14.05 -12.66 10.78
N GLN A 235 -13.03 -12.56 9.95
CA GLN A 235 -11.78 -13.32 10.04
C GLN A 235 -10.57 -12.37 10.17
N GLY A 236 -10.78 -11.26 10.90
CA GLY A 236 -9.78 -10.22 11.08
C GLY A 236 -8.74 -10.58 12.12
N GLN A 237 -7.48 -10.29 11.82
CA GLN A 237 -6.34 -10.38 12.74
C GLN A 237 -5.60 -9.04 12.74
N ALA A 238 -5.11 -8.63 13.90
CA ALA A 238 -4.26 -7.44 14.02
C ALA A 238 -2.85 -7.85 14.46
N GLU A 239 -1.83 -7.32 13.80
CA GLU A 239 -0.44 -7.46 14.22
C GLU A 239 0.25 -6.10 14.30
N ILE A 240 0.99 -5.90 15.38
CA ILE A 240 1.76 -4.68 15.62
C ILE A 240 3.25 -5.03 15.55
N VAL A 241 3.99 -4.32 14.70
CA VAL A 241 5.44 -4.50 14.58
C VAL A 241 6.13 -3.58 15.57
N PRO A 242 6.82 -4.12 16.60
CA PRO A 242 7.45 -3.30 17.65
C PRO A 242 8.48 -2.33 17.06
N GLY A 243 8.47 -1.09 17.51
CA GLY A 243 9.42 -0.04 17.11
C GLY A 243 9.29 0.47 15.68
N ALA A 244 8.55 -0.23 14.82
CA ALA A 244 8.40 0.13 13.41
C ALA A 244 7.50 1.38 13.23
N ARG A 245 7.74 2.09 12.12
CA ARG A 245 7.00 3.29 11.72
C ARG A 245 6.21 3.05 10.43
N HIS A 246 5.84 4.14 9.74
CA HIS A 246 4.97 4.07 8.56
C HIS A 246 5.55 3.26 7.39
N MET A 247 6.85 3.37 7.13
CA MET A 247 7.50 2.66 6.01
C MET A 247 8.08 1.30 6.41
N MET A 248 7.39 0.57 7.30
CA MET A 248 7.88 -0.71 7.84
C MET A 248 8.15 -1.79 6.78
N ASN A 249 7.49 -1.74 5.64
CA ASN A 249 7.79 -2.61 4.51
C ASN A 249 9.22 -2.41 3.97
N LEU A 250 9.79 -1.22 4.13
CA LEU A 250 11.17 -0.89 3.77
C LEU A 250 12.12 -0.98 4.97
N THR A 251 11.72 -0.44 6.13
CA THR A 251 12.61 -0.29 7.29
C THR A 251 12.72 -1.54 8.15
N ASP A 252 11.66 -2.35 8.19
CA ASP A 252 11.52 -3.55 9.01
C ASP A 252 11.14 -4.77 8.15
N ALA A 253 11.70 -4.81 6.94
CA ALA A 253 11.32 -5.72 5.87
C ALA A 253 11.35 -7.20 6.27
N GLU A 254 12.35 -7.64 7.04
CA GLU A 254 12.45 -9.03 7.51
C GLU A 254 11.26 -9.40 8.41
N ALA A 255 10.95 -8.53 9.37
CA ALA A 255 9.83 -8.73 10.30
C ALA A 255 8.48 -8.72 9.56
N VAL A 256 8.32 -7.84 8.58
CA VAL A 256 7.13 -7.76 7.73
C VAL A 256 7.00 -9.01 6.86
N ASN A 257 8.07 -9.40 6.14
CA ASN A 257 8.07 -10.57 5.26
C ASN A 257 7.74 -11.87 6.00
N ALA A 258 8.31 -12.07 7.19
CA ALA A 258 8.00 -13.25 8.02
C ALA A 258 6.52 -13.33 8.39
N ARG A 259 5.89 -12.20 8.70
CA ARG A 259 4.45 -12.12 9.04
C ARG A 259 3.57 -12.34 7.82
N LEU A 260 3.92 -11.72 6.68
CA LEU A 260 3.21 -11.93 5.41
C LEU A 260 3.20 -13.42 5.03
N LEU A 261 4.38 -14.05 5.01
CA LEU A 261 4.53 -15.47 4.65
C LEU A 261 3.77 -16.39 5.61
N ARG A 262 3.85 -16.14 6.93
CA ARG A 262 3.12 -16.90 7.92
C ARG A 262 1.60 -16.81 7.71
N PHE A 263 1.08 -15.60 7.47
CA PHE A 263 -0.35 -15.40 7.25
C PHE A 263 -0.83 -16.02 5.93
N ILE A 264 -0.03 -15.93 4.86
CA ILE A 264 -0.34 -16.53 3.57
C ILE A 264 -0.35 -18.07 3.66
N ALA A 265 0.58 -18.66 4.38
CA ALA A 265 0.70 -20.13 4.52
C ALA A 265 -0.27 -20.73 5.54
N ALA A 266 -0.97 -19.95 6.36
CA ALA A 266 -1.91 -20.48 7.34
C ALA A 266 -3.04 -21.26 6.64
N ALA A 267 -3.48 -22.39 7.23
CA ALA A 267 -4.66 -23.08 6.75
C ALA A 267 -5.91 -22.16 6.79
N ALA A 268 -6.78 -22.27 5.79
CA ALA A 268 -8.01 -21.50 5.71
C ALA A 268 -9.05 -22.03 6.70
#